data_83688700a542735d5a968ed79293612f
#
_entry.id   83688700a542735d5a968ed79293612f
#
_cell.length_a   1.000
_cell.length_b   1.000
_cell.length_c   1.000
_cell.angle_alpha   90.00
_cell.angle_beta   90.00
_cell.angle_gamma   90.00
#
_symmetry.space_group_name_H-M   'P 1'
#
loop_
_entity.id
_entity.type
_entity.pdbx_description
1 polymer ?
#
loop_
_entity_poly.entity_id
_entity_poly.type
_entity_poly.pdbx_seq_one_letter_code
_entity_poly.pdbx_strand_id
1 'polypeptide(L)'
;ALLGDNLCLSYNHAHYQYIPSHPNLEVLSAYVFYDRLVQPNVTPFFWSSGIYGAVAYFNNVIDGINDLGVNDEYSRGVIAQAMAGRAWIYMNAALTYGPMYDPYGPNDTPCIPLRTSGDPIVSNGPLATTAQLFEQVKSDLDFACANAPDFTPNAARANKTAAYALRAEY
;
A
#
# COMPACT_ATOMS: atom_id res chain seq x y z
N ALA A 1 -10.13 0.57 -2.72
CA ALA A 1 -11.10 0.50 -1.62
C ALA A 1 -12.23 1.51 -1.73
N LEU A 2 -12.04 2.67 -2.41
CA LEU A 2 -13.07 3.71 -2.57
C LEU A 2 -14.25 3.29 -3.47
N LEU A 3 -14.08 2.26 -4.28
CA LEU A 3 -15.10 1.69 -5.16
C LEU A 3 -15.64 0.35 -4.66
N GLY A 4 -15.32 -0.06 -3.44
CA GLY A 4 -15.74 -1.34 -2.89
C GLY A 4 -17.17 -1.30 -2.34
N ASP A 5 -17.84 -2.45 -2.35
CA ASP A 5 -19.23 -2.62 -1.90
C ASP A 5 -19.45 -2.28 -0.42
N ASN A 6 -18.37 -2.19 0.36
CA ASN A 6 -18.40 -1.90 1.79
C ASN A 6 -18.39 -0.41 2.14
N LEU A 7 -18.37 0.48 1.13
CA LEU A 7 -18.38 1.91 1.31
C LEU A 7 -19.68 2.50 0.76
N CYS A 8 -20.39 3.22 1.61
CA CYS A 8 -21.50 4.06 1.18
C CYS A 8 -21.26 5.50 1.63
N LEU A 9 -21.57 6.45 0.75
CA LEU A 9 -21.63 7.85 1.11
C LEU A 9 -23.02 8.14 1.67
N SER A 10 -23.06 8.62 2.91
CA SER A 10 -24.34 9.01 3.52
C SER A 10 -24.91 10.21 2.77
N TYR A 11 -26.11 10.07 2.22
CA TYR A 11 -26.82 11.14 1.50
C TYR A 11 -27.08 12.37 2.37
N ASN A 12 -27.16 12.20 3.69
CA ASN A 12 -27.41 13.28 4.64
C ASN A 12 -26.15 14.03 5.09
N HIS A 13 -25.00 13.77 4.54
CA HIS A 13 -23.82 14.56 4.84
C HIS A 13 -23.92 15.91 4.12
N ALA A 14 -24.50 16.89 4.79
CA ALA A 14 -24.67 18.27 4.31
C ALA A 14 -23.36 18.91 3.81
N HIS A 15 -22.20 18.41 4.23
CA HIS A 15 -20.89 18.80 3.74
C HIS A 15 -20.66 18.55 2.25
N TYR A 16 -21.32 17.57 1.64
CA TYR A 16 -21.13 17.27 0.23
C TYR A 16 -21.94 18.16 -0.70
N GLN A 17 -22.96 18.83 -0.18
CA GLN A 17 -23.84 19.68 -0.99
C GLN A 17 -23.33 21.13 -1.15
N TYR A 18 -22.44 21.61 -0.27
CA TYR A 18 -22.18 23.04 -0.16
C TYR A 18 -20.74 23.49 -0.36
N ILE A 19 -19.78 22.60 -0.60
CA ILE A 19 -18.38 22.99 -0.70
C ILE A 19 -17.76 22.51 -2.03
N PRO A 20 -17.73 23.37 -3.07
CA PRO A 20 -17.08 23.04 -4.35
C PRO A 20 -15.59 22.77 -4.27
N SER A 21 -14.96 23.10 -3.15
CA SER A 21 -13.52 22.90 -2.87
C SER A 21 -13.25 21.80 -1.86
N HIS A 22 -14.19 20.87 -1.66
CA HIS A 22 -14.02 19.82 -0.66
C HIS A 22 -12.90 18.85 -1.08
N PRO A 23 -11.97 18.47 -0.15
CA PRO A 23 -10.87 17.54 -0.44
C PRO A 23 -11.33 16.13 -0.85
N ASN A 24 -12.63 15.83 -0.75
CA ASN A 24 -13.21 14.53 -1.08
C ASN A 24 -13.94 14.51 -2.44
N LEU A 25 -13.69 15.46 -3.33
CA LEU A 25 -14.26 15.45 -4.67
C LEU A 25 -13.87 14.17 -5.45
N GLU A 26 -12.69 13.64 -5.19
CA GLU A 26 -12.20 12.38 -5.74
C GLU A 26 -13.05 11.19 -5.29
N VAL A 27 -13.40 11.14 -3.99
CA VAL A 27 -14.27 10.09 -3.43
C VAL A 27 -15.68 10.18 -4.02
N LEU A 28 -16.23 11.38 -4.13
CA LEU A 28 -17.54 11.59 -4.73
C LEU A 28 -17.55 11.21 -6.21
N SER A 29 -16.53 11.61 -6.96
CA SER A 29 -16.38 11.26 -8.37
C SER A 29 -16.27 9.75 -8.58
N ALA A 30 -15.51 9.07 -7.73
CA ALA A 30 -15.42 7.61 -7.73
C ALA A 30 -16.78 6.95 -7.42
N TYR A 31 -17.50 7.47 -6.44
CA TYR A 31 -18.81 6.94 -6.03
C TYR A 31 -19.88 7.05 -7.12
N VAL A 32 -19.89 8.16 -7.88
CA VAL A 32 -20.84 8.38 -9.00
C VAL A 32 -20.32 7.88 -10.35
N PHE A 33 -19.20 7.16 -10.37
CA PHE A 33 -18.55 6.66 -11.59
C PHE A 33 -18.28 7.75 -12.62
N TYR A 34 -17.88 8.94 -12.16
CA TYR A 34 -17.56 10.04 -13.04
C TYR A 34 -16.23 9.79 -13.77
N ASP A 35 -16.21 9.95 -15.09
CA ASP A 35 -15.07 9.61 -15.95
C ASP A 35 -13.82 10.50 -15.79
N ARG A 36 -13.96 11.62 -15.08
CA ARG A 36 -12.85 12.54 -14.78
C ARG A 36 -12.47 12.51 -13.30
N LEU A 37 -11.91 11.39 -12.87
CA LEU A 37 -11.42 11.21 -11.49
C LEU A 37 -10.19 12.05 -11.17
N VAL A 38 -9.42 12.45 -12.19
CA VAL A 38 -8.15 13.17 -12.02
C VAL A 38 -8.32 14.60 -12.55
N GLN A 39 -8.18 15.58 -11.66
CA GLN A 39 -8.04 16.96 -12.09
C GLN A 39 -6.61 17.23 -12.56
N PRO A 40 -6.41 17.97 -13.66
CA PRO A 40 -5.08 18.40 -14.08
C PRO A 40 -4.38 19.15 -12.92
N ASN A 41 -3.14 18.82 -12.65
CA ASN A 41 -2.31 19.42 -11.60
C ASN A 41 -2.67 19.09 -10.15
N VAL A 42 -3.51 18.11 -9.89
CA VAL A 42 -3.78 17.59 -8.53
C VAL A 42 -3.26 16.19 -8.43
N THR A 43 -2.36 15.94 -7.47
CA THR A 43 -1.89 14.59 -7.17
C THR A 43 -3.01 13.81 -6.47
N PRO A 44 -3.45 12.65 -6.99
CA PRO A 44 -4.47 11.86 -6.33
C PRO A 44 -4.09 11.53 -4.89
N PHE A 45 -5.04 11.66 -3.96
CA PHE A 45 -4.80 11.36 -2.54
C PHE A 45 -4.31 9.92 -2.34
N PHE A 46 -4.88 8.97 -3.08
CA PHE A 46 -4.45 7.57 -2.98
C PHE A 46 -3.00 7.39 -3.39
N TRP A 47 -2.53 8.09 -4.43
CA TRP A 47 -1.13 8.06 -4.84
C TRP A 47 -0.19 8.61 -3.77
N SER A 48 -0.44 9.81 -3.29
CA SER A 48 0.46 10.51 -2.36
C SER A 48 0.34 10.00 -0.93
N SER A 49 -0.79 10.21 -0.31
CA SER A 49 -1.00 9.91 1.12
C SER A 49 -1.40 8.46 1.36
N GLY A 50 -2.13 7.85 0.43
CA GLY A 50 -2.56 6.47 0.54
C GLY A 50 -1.41 5.48 0.32
N ILE A 51 -0.67 5.61 -0.78
CA ILE A 51 0.41 4.66 -1.11
C ILE A 51 1.71 5.09 -0.44
N TYR A 52 2.31 6.19 -0.88
CA TYR A 52 3.67 6.53 -0.45
C TYR A 52 3.74 7.06 0.98
N GLY A 53 2.66 7.64 1.49
CA GLY A 53 2.55 7.94 2.92
C GLY A 53 2.58 6.66 3.76
N ALA A 54 1.78 5.64 3.40
CA ALA A 54 1.78 4.37 4.11
C ALA A 54 3.11 3.61 3.96
N VAL A 55 3.69 3.57 2.76
CA VAL A 55 5.00 2.96 2.52
C VAL A 55 6.08 3.61 3.39
N ALA A 56 6.08 4.95 3.51
CA ALA A 56 7.03 5.65 4.36
C ALA A 56 6.88 5.25 5.84
N TYR A 57 5.66 5.11 6.34
CA TYR A 57 5.45 4.63 7.72
C TYR A 57 5.96 3.20 7.92
N PHE A 58 5.68 2.29 7.01
CA PHE A 58 6.17 0.92 7.13
C PHE A 58 7.69 0.84 7.04
N ASN A 59 8.31 1.58 6.12
CA ASN A 59 9.77 1.65 6.01
C ASN A 59 10.40 2.23 7.28
N ASN A 60 9.85 3.30 7.85
CA ASN A 60 10.35 3.88 9.10
C ASN A 60 10.31 2.87 10.28
N VAL A 61 9.28 2.02 10.33
CA VAL A 61 9.23 0.95 11.35
C VAL A 61 10.33 -0.08 11.12
N ILE A 62 10.50 -0.52 9.88
CA ILE A 62 11.50 -1.53 9.51
C ILE A 62 12.92 -1.00 9.78
N ASP A 63 13.22 0.20 9.25
CA ASP A 63 14.53 0.83 9.39
C ASP A 63 14.83 1.13 10.86
N GLY A 64 13.87 1.69 11.61
CA GLY A 64 14.06 2.03 13.00
C GLY A 64 14.36 0.83 13.90
N ILE A 65 13.74 -0.33 13.67
CA ILE A 65 14.06 -1.55 14.42
C ILE A 65 15.43 -2.10 14.02
N ASN A 66 15.76 -2.08 12.73
CA ASN A 66 17.06 -2.52 12.22
C ASN A 66 18.20 -1.65 12.79
N ASP A 67 18.01 -0.34 12.85
CA ASP A 67 18.99 0.61 13.39
C ASP A 67 19.23 0.42 14.90
N LEU A 68 18.21 -0.03 15.64
CA LEU A 68 18.35 -0.41 17.04
C LEU A 68 19.17 -1.71 17.22
N GLY A 69 19.39 -2.48 16.17
CA GLY A 69 20.13 -3.75 16.22
C GLY A 69 19.40 -4.84 17.03
N VAL A 70 18.10 -4.70 17.26
CA VAL A 70 17.29 -5.66 18.03
C VAL A 70 16.72 -6.72 17.09
N ASN A 71 16.92 -8.00 17.45
CA ASN A 71 16.48 -9.14 16.63
C ASN A 71 15.87 -10.25 17.50
N ASP A 72 14.97 -9.88 18.40
CA ASP A 72 14.16 -10.83 19.16
C ASP A 72 12.87 -11.19 18.41
N GLU A 73 12.11 -12.12 18.96
CA GLU A 73 10.85 -12.57 18.36
C GLU A 73 9.83 -11.44 18.22
N TYR A 74 9.74 -10.56 19.23
CA TYR A 74 8.83 -9.44 19.22
C TYR A 74 9.18 -8.43 18.11
N SER A 75 10.44 -8.05 18.00
CA SER A 75 10.94 -7.12 16.98
C SER A 75 10.72 -7.65 15.56
N ARG A 76 11.04 -8.95 15.35
CA ARG A 76 10.73 -9.60 14.07
C ARG A 76 9.25 -9.62 13.76
N GLY A 77 8.40 -9.84 14.78
CA GLY A 77 6.95 -9.79 14.63
C GLY A 77 6.44 -8.41 14.21
N VAL A 78 7.01 -7.32 14.74
CA VAL A 78 6.66 -5.94 14.35
C VAL A 78 7.13 -5.64 12.92
N ILE A 79 8.35 -6.04 12.55
CA ILE A 79 8.85 -5.91 11.17
C ILE A 79 7.94 -6.70 10.22
N ALA A 80 7.54 -7.92 10.57
CA ALA A 80 6.66 -8.77 9.77
C ALA A 80 5.29 -8.11 9.50
N GLN A 81 4.73 -7.45 10.50
CA GLN A 81 3.48 -6.69 10.34
C GLN A 81 3.66 -5.50 9.39
N ALA A 82 4.78 -4.77 9.51
CA ALA A 82 5.09 -3.65 8.62
C ALA A 82 5.32 -4.12 7.17
N MET A 83 6.06 -5.23 6.98
CA MET A 83 6.28 -5.83 5.66
C MET A 83 4.98 -6.33 5.03
N ALA A 84 4.10 -6.99 5.79
CA ALA A 84 2.79 -7.39 5.29
C ALA A 84 1.95 -6.19 4.82
N GLY A 85 1.96 -5.08 5.58
CA GLY A 85 1.29 -3.85 5.21
C GLY A 85 1.91 -3.19 3.96
N ARG A 86 3.23 -3.16 3.86
CA ARG A 86 3.94 -2.63 2.69
C ARG A 86 3.64 -3.46 1.43
N ALA A 87 3.67 -4.77 1.53
CA ALA A 87 3.33 -5.68 0.45
C ALA A 87 1.89 -5.44 -0.04
N TRP A 88 0.92 -5.37 0.86
CA TRP A 88 -0.48 -5.09 0.53
C TRP A 88 -0.65 -3.76 -0.20
N ILE A 89 0.02 -2.70 0.26
CA ILE A 89 -0.05 -1.38 -0.39
C ILE A 89 0.56 -1.46 -1.81
N TYR A 90 1.71 -2.12 -1.98
CA TYR A 90 2.34 -2.24 -3.29
C TYR A 90 1.53 -3.09 -4.26
N MET A 91 0.88 -4.18 -3.81
CA MET A 91 -0.05 -4.95 -4.65
C MET A 91 -1.20 -4.07 -5.15
N ASN A 92 -1.87 -3.34 -4.25
CA ASN A 92 -2.95 -2.43 -4.62
C ASN A 92 -2.48 -1.30 -5.54
N ALA A 93 -1.28 -0.77 -5.32
CA ALA A 93 -0.68 0.25 -6.16
C ALA A 93 -0.38 -0.28 -7.58
N ALA A 94 0.16 -1.49 -7.68
CA ALA A 94 0.42 -2.15 -8.95
C ALA A 94 -0.87 -2.40 -9.74
N LEU A 95 -1.91 -2.89 -9.08
CA LEU A 95 -3.23 -3.13 -9.68
C LEU A 95 -3.91 -1.84 -10.16
N THR A 96 -3.62 -0.70 -9.51
CA THR A 96 -4.27 0.58 -9.83
C THR A 96 -3.51 1.36 -10.90
N TYR A 97 -2.17 1.36 -10.85
CA TYR A 97 -1.32 2.24 -11.65
C TYR A 97 -0.29 1.51 -12.51
N GLY A 98 -0.06 0.24 -12.25
CA GLY A 98 0.90 -0.57 -12.97
C GLY A 98 0.31 -1.28 -14.18
N PRO A 99 1.17 -1.79 -15.05
CA PRO A 99 0.74 -2.73 -16.08
C PRO A 99 0.32 -4.06 -15.45
N MET A 100 -0.53 -4.78 -16.17
CA MET A 100 -0.96 -6.11 -15.77
C MET A 100 0.24 -7.07 -15.70
N TYR A 101 0.33 -7.85 -14.64
CA TYR A 101 1.35 -8.90 -14.53
C TYR A 101 1.07 -10.03 -15.53
N ASP A 102 2.08 -10.41 -16.30
CA ASP A 102 2.01 -11.55 -17.22
C ASP A 102 2.78 -12.74 -16.62
N PRO A 103 2.10 -13.82 -16.22
CA PRO A 103 2.78 -14.99 -15.63
C PRO A 103 3.74 -15.71 -16.60
N TYR A 104 3.66 -15.41 -17.89
CA TYR A 104 4.49 -16.02 -18.94
C TYR A 104 5.47 -15.03 -19.58
N GLY A 105 5.38 -13.75 -19.21
CA GLY A 105 6.20 -12.68 -19.77
C GLY A 105 7.33 -12.25 -18.85
N PRO A 106 8.25 -11.42 -19.35
CA PRO A 106 9.40 -10.95 -18.57
C PRO A 106 9.04 -9.91 -17.50
N ASN A 107 7.86 -9.28 -17.59
CA ASN A 107 7.40 -8.22 -16.69
C ASN A 107 8.41 -7.07 -16.48
N ASP A 108 9.13 -6.72 -17.53
CA ASP A 108 10.19 -5.71 -17.54
C ASP A 108 9.67 -4.28 -17.79
N THR A 109 8.37 -4.13 -17.99
CA THR A 109 7.72 -2.83 -18.18
C THR A 109 7.81 -2.00 -16.90
N PRO A 110 8.20 -0.71 -16.98
CA PRO A 110 8.19 0.20 -15.84
C PRO A 110 6.78 0.28 -15.22
N CYS A 111 6.73 0.17 -13.88
CA CYS A 111 5.50 0.13 -13.11
C CYS A 111 5.38 1.40 -12.24
N ILE A 112 5.80 1.31 -11.00
CA ILE A 112 5.72 2.39 -10.02
C ILE A 112 7.05 2.55 -9.29
N PRO A 113 7.33 3.71 -8.67
CA PRO A 113 8.51 3.87 -7.82
C PRO A 113 8.50 2.86 -6.66
N LEU A 114 9.57 2.08 -6.53
CA LEU A 114 9.77 1.16 -5.42
C LEU A 114 10.65 1.81 -4.36
N ARG A 115 10.10 2.01 -3.16
CA ARG A 115 10.81 2.55 -2.00
C ARG A 115 10.85 1.50 -0.89
N THR A 116 12.07 1.19 -0.46
CA THR A 116 12.32 0.20 0.60
C THR A 116 13.02 0.82 1.82
N SER A 117 13.25 2.13 1.82
CA SER A 117 13.79 2.89 2.95
C SER A 117 12.85 4.04 3.35
N GLY A 118 12.80 4.32 4.64
CA GLY A 118 12.12 5.48 5.23
C GLY A 118 12.89 6.79 5.10
N ASP A 119 14.17 6.74 4.70
CA ASP A 119 15.00 7.94 4.55
C ASP A 119 14.48 8.82 3.41
N PRO A 120 14.04 10.06 3.70
CA PRO A 120 13.55 10.98 2.69
C PRO A 120 14.64 11.48 1.73
N ILE A 121 15.92 11.35 2.12
CA ILE A 121 17.06 11.80 1.30
C ILE A 121 17.40 10.76 0.22
N VAL A 122 17.03 9.51 0.43
CA VAL A 122 17.21 8.47 -0.59
C VAL A 122 16.39 8.85 -1.82
N SER A 123 17.08 9.21 -2.89
CA SER A 123 16.46 9.59 -4.16
C SER A 123 15.54 8.48 -4.66
N ASN A 124 14.39 8.87 -5.18
CA ASN A 124 13.60 7.95 -5.97
C ASN A 124 14.42 7.58 -7.21
N GLY A 125 14.84 6.34 -7.29
CA GLY A 125 15.45 5.78 -8.49
C GLY A 125 14.47 5.78 -9.68
N PRO A 126 14.84 5.19 -10.80
CA PRO A 126 13.93 4.97 -11.91
C PRO A 126 12.73 4.14 -11.44
N LEU A 127 11.65 4.16 -12.21
CA LEU A 127 10.50 3.30 -11.95
C LEU A 127 10.96 1.84 -11.88
N ALA A 128 10.53 1.12 -10.87
CA ALA A 128 10.76 -0.31 -10.81
C ALA A 128 9.98 -1.01 -11.92
N THR A 129 10.51 -2.09 -12.45
CA THR A 129 9.74 -2.94 -13.34
C THR A 129 8.66 -3.70 -12.57
N THR A 130 7.66 -4.20 -13.27
CA THR A 130 6.62 -5.04 -12.66
C THR A 130 7.25 -6.25 -11.96
N ALA A 131 8.25 -6.90 -12.59
CA ALA A 131 8.97 -8.01 -11.98
C ALA A 131 9.66 -7.63 -10.66
N GLN A 132 10.40 -6.50 -10.65
CA GLN A 132 11.09 -6.03 -9.44
C GLN A 132 10.12 -5.70 -8.31
N LEU A 133 8.99 -5.08 -8.64
CA LEU A 133 7.97 -4.75 -7.64
C LEU A 133 7.38 -6.02 -7.01
N PHE A 134 6.98 -6.99 -7.82
CA PHE A 134 6.40 -8.23 -7.33
C PHE A 134 7.42 -9.12 -6.60
N GLU A 135 8.69 -9.08 -6.99
CA GLU A 135 9.75 -9.75 -6.23
C GLU A 135 9.90 -9.15 -4.82
N GLN A 136 9.85 -7.82 -4.68
CA GLN A 136 9.84 -7.17 -3.37
C GLN A 136 8.61 -7.55 -2.55
N VAL A 137 7.43 -7.53 -3.16
CA VAL A 137 6.18 -7.98 -2.51
C VAL A 137 6.32 -9.41 -2.01
N LYS A 138 6.85 -10.29 -2.85
CA LYS A 138 7.11 -11.69 -2.46
C LYS A 138 8.05 -11.79 -1.26
N SER A 139 9.15 -11.08 -1.30
CA SER A 139 10.14 -11.06 -0.20
C SER A 139 9.51 -10.60 1.12
N ASP A 140 8.71 -9.53 1.07
CA ASP A 140 8.01 -9.01 2.24
C ASP A 140 7.00 -10.02 2.80
N LEU A 141 6.24 -10.68 1.93
CA LEU A 141 5.25 -11.68 2.33
C LEU A 141 5.90 -12.97 2.86
N ASP A 142 7.01 -13.42 2.27
CA ASP A 142 7.75 -14.58 2.77
C ASP A 142 8.27 -14.32 4.19
N PHE A 143 8.82 -13.13 4.46
CA PHE A 143 9.24 -12.74 5.80
C PHE A 143 8.04 -12.63 6.77
N ALA A 144 6.94 -12.05 6.32
CA ALA A 144 5.72 -11.89 7.12
C ALA A 144 5.13 -13.26 7.50
N CYS A 145 5.00 -14.20 6.56
CA CYS A 145 4.52 -15.55 6.85
C CYS A 145 5.38 -16.30 7.86
N ALA A 146 6.71 -16.07 7.83
CA ALA A 146 7.63 -16.72 8.76
C ALA A 146 7.59 -16.13 10.17
N ASN A 147 7.44 -14.80 10.31
CA ASN A 147 7.71 -14.08 11.55
C ASN A 147 6.51 -13.34 12.15
N ALA A 148 5.37 -13.22 11.44
CA ALA A 148 4.21 -12.54 12.00
C ALA A 148 3.66 -13.29 13.23
N PRO A 149 3.15 -12.59 14.26
CA PRO A 149 2.57 -13.22 15.44
C PRO A 149 1.30 -13.98 15.08
N ASP A 150 1.04 -15.07 15.77
CA ASP A 150 -0.16 -15.88 15.56
C ASP A 150 -1.45 -15.10 15.93
N PHE A 151 -1.35 -14.20 16.89
CA PHE A 151 -2.46 -13.37 17.36
C PHE A 151 -2.05 -11.91 17.52
N THR A 152 -2.94 -11.01 17.13
CA THR A 152 -2.84 -9.57 17.40
C THR A 152 -4.12 -9.07 18.08
N PRO A 153 -4.03 -8.25 19.13
CA PRO A 153 -5.20 -7.72 19.82
C PRO A 153 -5.96 -6.69 18.99
N ASN A 154 -5.35 -6.18 17.92
CA ASN A 154 -5.93 -5.18 17.05
C ASN A 154 -6.09 -5.77 15.65
N ALA A 155 -7.31 -5.81 15.14
CA ALA A 155 -7.65 -6.32 13.81
C ALA A 155 -6.98 -5.54 12.64
N ALA A 156 -6.52 -4.30 12.90
CA ALA A 156 -5.77 -3.52 11.90
C ALA A 156 -4.29 -3.93 11.79
N ARG A 157 -3.81 -4.84 12.64
CA ARG A 157 -2.45 -5.35 12.58
C ARG A 157 -2.45 -6.75 11.98
N ALA A 158 -1.60 -6.96 10.99
CA ALA A 158 -1.47 -8.26 10.36
C ALA A 158 -0.95 -9.31 11.35
N ASN A 159 -1.67 -10.40 11.48
CA ASN A 159 -1.22 -11.62 12.12
C ASN A 159 -0.75 -12.63 11.06
N LYS A 160 -0.31 -13.80 11.48
CA LYS A 160 0.18 -14.84 10.59
C LYS A 160 -0.88 -15.29 9.57
N THR A 161 -2.14 -15.40 9.98
CA THR A 161 -3.26 -15.73 9.10
C THR A 161 -3.44 -14.68 8.00
N ALA A 162 -3.37 -13.39 8.37
CA ALA A 162 -3.45 -12.31 7.39
C ALA A 162 -2.26 -12.33 6.41
N ALA A 163 -1.03 -12.63 6.88
CA ALA A 163 0.14 -12.77 6.01
C ALA A 163 -0.06 -13.90 4.98
N TYR A 164 -0.57 -15.06 5.40
CA TYR A 164 -0.89 -16.16 4.48
C TYR A 164 -2.02 -15.81 3.51
N ALA A 165 -3.04 -15.07 3.96
CA ALA A 165 -4.11 -14.62 3.07
C ALA A 165 -3.57 -13.70 1.97
N LEU A 166 -2.74 -12.72 2.33
CA LEU A 166 -2.06 -11.85 1.36
C LEU A 166 -1.12 -12.63 0.42
N ARG A 167 -0.46 -13.66 0.96
CA ARG A 167 0.39 -14.52 0.15
C ARG A 167 -0.40 -15.35 -0.87
N ALA A 168 -1.62 -15.71 -0.55
CA ALA A 168 -2.52 -16.43 -1.46
C ALA A 168 -3.15 -15.50 -2.52
N GLU A 169 -3.26 -14.21 -2.22
CA GLU A 169 -3.70 -13.18 -3.17
C GLU A 169 -2.61 -12.81 -4.18
N TYR A 170 -1.33 -12.85 -3.74
CA TYR A 170 -0.15 -12.67 -4.59
C TYR A 170 -0.05 -13.75 -5.66
#